data_dfd823d05a3e64b4b4f5c86a25e5b880
#
_entry.id   dfd823d05a3e64b4b4f5c86a25e5b880
#
_cell.length_a   1.000
_cell.length_b   1.000
_cell.length_c   1.000
_cell.angle_alpha   90.00
_cell.angle_beta   90.00
_cell.angle_gamma   90.00
#
_symmetry.space_group_name_H-M   'P 1'
#
loop_
_entity.id
_entity.type
_entity.pdbx_description
1 polymer ?
#
loop_
_entity_poly.entity_id
_entity_poly.type
_entity_poly.pdbx_seq_one_letter_code
_entity_poly.pdbx_strand_id
1 'polypeptide(L)'
;MKQKIGVENIDHVGIVVPNIEQAIRHYKKIFSVECGEIKVSKKQKVKISLLEFKNIKLELIEPLDHESPVNSFLSKNPLGGLHHLGLEVNNIDETYDIAQNLELNPIEKPSKGYHGKLLFFLHPKKMMNTLIEIISKH
;
A
#
# COMPACT_ATOMS: atom_id res chain seq x y z
N MET A 1 -7.50 10.32 -28.26
CA MET A 1 -8.17 9.86 -27.03
C MET A 1 -7.12 9.32 -26.07
N LYS A 2 -7.14 9.78 -24.80
CA LYS A 2 -6.17 9.31 -23.82
C LYS A 2 -6.53 7.88 -23.37
N GLN A 3 -5.50 7.05 -23.19
CA GLN A 3 -5.68 5.72 -22.65
C GLN A 3 -6.14 5.78 -21.19
N LYS A 4 -6.76 4.72 -20.77
CA LYS A 4 -7.18 4.56 -19.37
C LYS A 4 -6.38 3.43 -18.73
N ILE A 5 -6.25 3.49 -17.42
CA ILE A 5 -5.60 2.43 -16.65
C ILE A 5 -6.60 1.30 -16.43
N GLY A 6 -6.24 0.10 -16.86
CA GLY A 6 -7.07 -1.10 -16.63
C GLY A 6 -6.78 -1.70 -15.27
N VAL A 7 -7.62 -1.39 -14.29
CA VAL A 7 -7.53 -1.98 -12.96
C VAL A 7 -8.35 -3.27 -12.94
N GLU A 8 -7.75 -4.36 -12.50
CA GLU A 8 -8.45 -5.64 -12.40
C GLU A 8 -9.12 -5.83 -11.04
N ASN A 9 -8.41 -5.52 -9.97
CA ASN A 9 -8.89 -5.74 -8.61
C ASN A 9 -8.38 -4.68 -7.68
N ILE A 10 -9.09 -4.47 -6.58
CA ILE A 10 -8.51 -3.81 -5.41
C ILE A 10 -7.76 -4.92 -4.67
N ASP A 11 -6.44 -4.84 -4.62
CA ASP A 11 -5.61 -5.88 -4.01
C ASP A 11 -5.60 -5.81 -2.49
N HIS A 12 -5.44 -4.59 -1.97
CA HIS A 12 -5.34 -4.40 -0.52
C HIS A 12 -5.68 -2.99 -0.10
N VAL A 13 -5.94 -2.86 1.19
CA VAL A 13 -6.08 -1.57 1.87
C VAL A 13 -4.94 -1.48 2.88
N GLY A 14 -4.15 -0.42 2.81
CA GLY A 14 -3.04 -0.19 3.74
C GLY A 14 -3.52 0.60 4.96
N ILE A 15 -3.15 0.12 6.14
CA ILE A 15 -3.45 0.77 7.42
C ILE A 15 -2.14 0.94 8.17
N VAL A 16 -1.77 2.18 8.45
CA VAL A 16 -0.58 2.46 9.26
C VAL A 16 -0.97 2.37 10.73
N VAL A 17 -0.15 1.69 11.52
CA VAL A 17 -0.38 1.48 12.94
C VAL A 17 0.87 1.85 13.73
N PRO A 18 0.72 2.34 14.98
CA PRO A 18 1.89 2.69 15.79
C PRO A 18 2.65 1.48 16.33
N ASN A 19 1.99 0.33 16.47
CA ASN A 19 2.61 -0.90 16.95
C ASN A 19 1.95 -2.08 16.27
N ILE A 20 2.67 -2.74 15.37
CA ILE A 20 2.10 -3.80 14.53
C ILE A 20 1.73 -5.06 15.33
N GLU A 21 2.52 -5.40 16.35
CA GLU A 21 2.24 -6.58 17.15
C GLU A 21 0.95 -6.40 17.97
N GLN A 22 0.75 -5.21 18.54
CA GLN A 22 -0.49 -4.88 19.23
C GLN A 22 -1.67 -4.87 18.26
N ALA A 23 -1.49 -4.30 17.08
CA ALA A 23 -2.54 -4.27 16.06
C ALA A 23 -2.96 -5.68 15.64
N ILE A 24 -1.99 -6.57 15.40
CA ILE A 24 -2.26 -7.96 15.04
C ILE A 24 -3.08 -8.64 16.16
N ARG A 25 -2.64 -8.51 17.41
CA ARG A 25 -3.38 -9.10 18.53
C ARG A 25 -4.80 -8.58 18.63
N HIS A 26 -4.97 -7.27 18.41
CA HIS A 26 -6.29 -6.64 18.49
C HIS A 26 -7.23 -7.17 17.39
N TYR A 27 -6.76 -7.21 16.16
CA TYR A 27 -7.56 -7.73 15.04
C TYR A 27 -7.94 -9.19 15.22
N LYS A 28 -6.99 -10.02 15.68
CA LYS A 28 -7.25 -11.44 15.94
C LYS A 28 -8.25 -11.66 17.07
N LYS A 29 -8.25 -10.77 18.05
CA LYS A 29 -9.19 -10.85 19.18
C LYS A 29 -10.62 -10.51 18.76
N ILE A 30 -10.76 -9.60 17.78
CA ILE A 30 -12.07 -9.07 17.38
C ILE A 30 -12.66 -9.84 16.19
N PHE A 31 -11.83 -10.21 15.24
CA PHE A 31 -12.26 -10.79 13.97
C PHE A 31 -11.67 -12.19 13.76
N SER A 32 -12.46 -13.06 13.12
CA SER A 32 -11.98 -14.38 12.67
C SER A 32 -11.15 -14.18 11.42
N VAL A 33 -9.88 -13.82 11.59
CA VAL A 33 -8.98 -13.52 10.46
C VAL A 33 -7.61 -14.12 10.71
N GLU A 34 -7.00 -14.62 9.63
CA GLU A 34 -5.62 -15.08 9.66
C GLU A 34 -4.70 -13.89 9.43
N CYS A 35 -3.65 -13.81 10.24
CA CYS A 35 -2.62 -12.79 10.11
C CYS A 35 -1.33 -13.43 9.64
N GLY A 36 -0.74 -12.89 8.58
CA GLY A 36 0.56 -13.32 8.11
C GLY A 36 1.66 -12.91 9.09
N GLU A 37 2.81 -13.56 8.97
CA GLU A 37 3.98 -13.17 9.76
C GLU A 37 4.42 -11.76 9.43
N ILE A 38 5.07 -11.11 10.40
CA ILE A 38 5.61 -9.75 10.19
C ILE A 38 6.82 -9.84 9.27
N LYS A 39 6.77 -9.08 8.17
CA LYS A 39 7.87 -8.98 7.21
C LYS A 39 8.44 -7.56 7.24
N VAL A 40 9.74 -7.46 6.97
CA VAL A 40 10.43 -6.17 6.95
C VAL A 40 10.75 -5.80 5.51
N SER A 41 10.36 -4.59 5.12
CA SER A 41 10.79 -3.99 3.86
C SER A 41 11.84 -2.93 4.17
N LYS A 42 13.11 -3.27 3.94
CA LYS A 42 14.20 -2.31 4.16
C LYS A 42 14.15 -1.15 3.19
N LYS A 43 13.69 -1.41 1.98
CA LYS A 43 13.55 -0.39 0.94
C LYS A 43 12.51 0.65 1.31
N GLN A 44 11.34 0.20 1.74
CA GLN A 44 10.24 1.08 2.13
C GLN A 44 10.33 1.50 3.61
N LYS A 45 11.24 0.90 4.35
CA LYS A 45 11.48 1.16 5.78
C LYS A 45 10.24 0.96 6.64
N VAL A 46 9.59 -0.17 6.45
CA VAL A 46 8.36 -0.54 7.17
C VAL A 46 8.37 -2.00 7.57
N LYS A 47 7.59 -2.31 8.60
CA LYS A 47 7.18 -3.67 8.97
C LYS A 47 5.77 -3.86 8.46
N ILE A 48 5.48 -5.02 7.91
CA ILE A 48 4.19 -5.30 7.27
C ILE A 48 3.65 -6.65 7.73
N SER A 49 2.34 -6.72 7.97
CA SER A 49 1.60 -7.97 8.14
C SER A 49 0.31 -7.91 7.34
N LEU A 50 0.00 -8.98 6.65
CA LEU A 50 -1.24 -9.08 5.85
C LEU A 50 -2.30 -9.85 6.61
N LEU A 51 -3.51 -9.27 6.66
CA LEU A 51 -4.70 -9.93 7.15
C LEU A 51 -5.53 -10.28 5.92
N GLU A 52 -5.74 -11.58 5.67
CA GLU A 52 -6.42 -12.02 4.47
C GLU A 52 -7.90 -12.25 4.69
N PHE A 53 -8.71 -11.47 3.99
CA PHE A 53 -10.15 -11.68 3.89
C PHE A 53 -10.45 -12.36 2.55
N LYS A 54 -11.68 -12.82 2.36
CA LYS A 54 -12.05 -13.55 1.13
C LYS A 54 -11.91 -12.71 -0.13
N ASN A 55 -12.15 -11.41 -0.03
CA ASN A 55 -12.20 -10.52 -1.18
C ASN A 55 -11.02 -9.56 -1.27
N ILE A 56 -10.33 -9.28 -0.16
CA ILE A 56 -9.29 -8.24 -0.13
C ILE A 56 -8.38 -8.49 1.07
N LYS A 57 -7.17 -7.95 1.01
CA LYS A 57 -6.23 -8.01 2.14
C LYS A 57 -6.20 -6.66 2.85
N LEU A 58 -6.02 -6.68 4.17
CA LEU A 58 -5.60 -5.50 4.92
C LEU A 58 -4.11 -5.61 5.15
N GLU A 59 -3.38 -4.55 4.85
CA GLU A 59 -1.94 -4.49 5.05
C GLU A 59 -1.67 -3.59 6.25
N LEU A 60 -1.26 -4.18 7.36
CA LEU A 60 -0.85 -3.42 8.54
C LEU A 60 0.60 -2.99 8.37
N ILE A 61 0.87 -1.72 8.62
CA ILE A 61 2.17 -1.11 8.34
C ILE A 61 2.64 -0.34 9.57
N GLU A 62 3.85 -0.65 10.05
CA GLU A 62 4.50 0.11 11.12
C GLU A 62 5.82 0.67 10.59
N PRO A 63 6.18 1.93 10.92
CA PRO A 63 7.50 2.44 10.55
C PRO A 63 8.60 1.57 11.12
N LEU A 64 9.61 1.24 10.30
CA LEU A 64 10.75 0.43 10.76
C LEU A 64 11.64 1.21 11.71
N ASP A 65 11.86 2.49 11.42
CA ASP A 65 12.70 3.38 12.22
C ASP A 65 12.29 4.83 11.98
N HIS A 66 13.04 5.77 12.55
CA HIS A 66 12.75 7.21 12.45
C HIS A 66 12.89 7.77 11.03
N GLU A 67 13.53 7.05 10.12
CA GLU A 67 13.69 7.48 8.73
C GLU A 67 12.53 7.04 7.85
N SER A 68 11.61 6.22 8.37
CA SER A 68 10.49 5.72 7.57
C SER A 68 9.58 6.87 7.09
N PRO A 69 9.20 6.87 5.79
CA PRO A 69 8.30 7.90 5.27
C PRO A 69 6.91 7.88 5.89
N VAL A 70 6.48 6.75 6.48
CA VAL A 70 5.17 6.70 7.12
C VAL A 70 5.13 7.35 8.50
N ASN A 71 6.26 7.77 9.04
CA ASN A 71 6.28 8.50 10.31
C ASN A 71 5.52 9.83 10.23
N SER A 72 5.53 10.50 9.07
CA SER A 72 4.78 11.74 8.90
C SER A 72 3.28 11.50 9.00
N PHE A 73 2.80 10.34 8.54
CA PHE A 73 1.40 9.96 8.71
C PHE A 73 1.04 9.78 10.18
N LEU A 74 1.88 9.05 10.94
CA LEU A 74 1.64 8.82 12.36
C LEU A 74 1.72 10.10 13.19
N SER A 75 2.58 11.05 12.80
CA SER A 75 2.63 12.30 13.53
C SER A 75 1.32 13.09 13.43
N LYS A 76 0.62 12.95 12.32
CA LYS A 76 -0.70 13.57 12.10
C LYS A 76 -1.85 12.70 12.59
N ASN A 77 -1.62 11.40 12.69
CA ASN A 77 -2.63 10.41 13.07
C ASN A 77 -2.02 9.45 14.09
N PRO A 78 -1.86 9.89 15.37
CA PRO A 78 -1.11 9.11 16.36
C PRO A 78 -1.67 7.72 16.66
N LEU A 79 -2.96 7.51 16.44
CA LEU A 79 -3.59 6.20 16.63
C LEU A 79 -3.50 5.32 15.38
N GLY A 80 -2.94 5.85 14.29
CA GLY A 80 -2.91 5.18 13.01
C GLY A 80 -4.13 5.50 12.15
N GLY A 81 -4.32 4.78 11.06
CA GLY A 81 -5.48 4.96 10.19
C GLY A 81 -5.25 4.47 8.78
N LEU A 82 -6.25 4.66 7.93
CA LEU A 82 -6.18 4.31 6.51
C LEU A 82 -5.08 5.10 5.83
N HIS A 83 -4.24 4.41 5.08
CA HIS A 83 -3.08 5.03 4.44
C HIS A 83 -3.16 5.01 2.92
N HIS A 84 -3.52 3.88 2.32
CA HIS A 84 -3.58 3.79 0.86
C HIS A 84 -4.47 2.63 0.40
N LEU A 85 -4.81 2.66 -0.89
CA LEU A 85 -5.47 1.57 -1.59
C LEU A 85 -4.49 1.00 -2.61
N GLY A 86 -4.38 -0.33 -2.67
CA GLY A 86 -3.58 -1.02 -3.67
C GLY A 86 -4.47 -1.51 -4.80
N LEU A 87 -4.23 -1.04 -6.02
CA LEU A 87 -4.97 -1.40 -7.21
C LEU A 87 -4.09 -2.27 -8.11
N GLU A 88 -4.60 -3.44 -8.49
CA GLU A 88 -3.85 -4.43 -9.25
C GLU A 88 -4.03 -4.23 -10.74
N VAL A 89 -2.92 -4.25 -11.48
CA VAL A 89 -2.89 -4.11 -12.93
C VAL A 89 -2.08 -5.25 -13.55
N ASN A 90 -2.35 -5.55 -14.82
CA ASN A 90 -1.63 -6.60 -15.55
C ASN A 90 -0.23 -6.18 -15.97
N ASN A 91 -0.09 -4.99 -16.54
CA ASN A 91 1.16 -4.51 -17.09
C ASN A 91 1.55 -3.21 -16.40
N ILE A 92 2.48 -3.31 -15.45
CA ILE A 92 2.86 -2.17 -14.61
C ILE A 92 3.62 -1.10 -15.39
N ASP A 93 4.47 -1.51 -16.33
CA ASP A 93 5.27 -0.55 -17.11
C ASP A 93 4.39 0.26 -18.05
N GLU A 94 3.46 -0.39 -18.72
CA GLU A 94 2.47 0.29 -19.55
C GLU A 94 1.60 1.21 -18.72
N THR A 95 1.17 0.75 -17.54
CA THR A 95 0.36 1.55 -16.62
C THR A 95 1.11 2.80 -16.16
N TYR A 96 2.40 2.66 -15.89
CA TYR A 96 3.23 3.80 -15.51
C TYR A 96 3.27 4.85 -16.62
N ASP A 97 3.45 4.42 -17.87
CA ASP A 97 3.45 5.33 -19.02
C ASP A 97 2.10 6.02 -19.18
N ILE A 98 1.00 5.28 -19.02
CA ILE A 98 -0.35 5.85 -19.08
C ILE A 98 -0.53 6.88 -17.96
N ALA A 99 -0.08 6.57 -16.75
CA ALA A 99 -0.18 7.49 -15.61
C ALA A 99 0.56 8.80 -15.89
N GLN A 100 1.74 8.73 -16.50
CA GLN A 100 2.48 9.93 -16.91
C GLN A 100 1.72 10.72 -17.96
N ASN A 101 1.19 10.05 -18.98
CA ASN A 101 0.43 10.70 -20.04
C ASN A 101 -0.85 11.35 -19.54
N LEU A 102 -1.46 10.79 -18.49
CA LEU A 102 -2.64 11.35 -17.84
C LEU A 102 -2.29 12.42 -16.80
N GLU A 103 -1.01 12.72 -16.63
CA GLU A 103 -0.51 13.73 -15.68
C GLU A 103 -0.91 13.42 -14.23
N LEU A 104 -0.87 12.13 -13.86
CA LEU A 104 -1.22 11.69 -12.51
C LEU A 104 -0.06 11.77 -11.52
N ASN A 105 1.10 12.27 -11.97
CA ASN A 105 2.30 12.47 -11.15
C ASN A 105 2.70 11.21 -10.36
N PRO A 106 3.07 10.11 -11.07
CA PRO A 106 3.59 8.96 -10.36
C PRO A 106 4.82 9.38 -9.54
N ILE A 107 4.86 8.95 -8.28
CA ILE A 107 5.87 9.43 -7.33
C ILE A 107 7.27 8.93 -7.65
N GLU A 108 7.38 7.68 -8.05
CA GLU A 108 8.64 7.06 -8.46
C GLU A 108 8.37 6.07 -9.57
N LYS A 109 9.45 5.62 -10.24
CA LYS A 109 9.33 4.54 -11.22
C LYS A 109 8.94 3.24 -10.52
N PRO A 110 8.31 2.29 -11.24
CA PRO A 110 8.01 0.99 -10.65
C PRO A 110 9.24 0.34 -10.03
N SER A 111 9.06 -0.21 -8.84
CA SER A 111 10.14 -0.91 -8.12
C SER A 111 9.54 -2.06 -7.32
N LYS A 112 10.36 -3.04 -6.96
CA LYS A 112 9.89 -4.21 -6.23
C LYS A 112 9.56 -3.89 -4.78
N GLY A 113 8.38 -4.32 -4.34
CA GLY A 113 8.01 -4.32 -2.94
C GLY A 113 8.51 -5.58 -2.22
N TYR A 114 8.15 -5.71 -0.94
CA TYR A 114 8.58 -6.84 -0.11
C TYR A 114 8.12 -8.21 -0.64
N HIS A 115 7.04 -8.23 -1.40
CA HIS A 115 6.46 -9.44 -2.01
C HIS A 115 7.07 -9.79 -3.37
N GLY A 116 8.03 -9.02 -3.86
CA GLY A 116 8.67 -9.23 -5.16
C GLY A 116 7.91 -8.67 -6.35
N LYS A 117 6.71 -8.16 -6.15
CA LYS A 117 5.92 -7.53 -7.22
C LYS A 117 6.34 -6.09 -7.40
N LEU A 118 6.23 -5.61 -8.64
CA LEU A 118 6.49 -4.21 -8.94
C LEU A 118 5.32 -3.33 -8.52
N LEU A 119 5.63 -2.14 -8.05
CA LEU A 119 4.62 -1.16 -7.64
C LEU A 119 5.12 0.26 -7.84
N PHE A 120 4.19 1.20 -7.90
CA PHE A 120 4.45 2.64 -7.81
C PHE A 120 3.21 3.33 -7.25
N PHE A 121 3.37 4.58 -6.84
CA PHE A 121 2.27 5.34 -6.23
C PHE A 121 1.83 6.50 -7.12
N LEU A 122 0.53 6.78 -7.12
CA LEU A 122 -0.03 8.00 -7.71
C LEU A 122 -0.16 9.06 -6.62
N HIS A 123 0.22 10.30 -6.95
CA HIS A 123 0.19 11.37 -5.98
C HIS A 123 -1.26 11.66 -5.51
N PRO A 124 -1.48 11.81 -4.18
CA PRO A 124 -2.84 12.05 -3.65
C PRO A 124 -3.55 13.25 -4.25
N LYS A 125 -2.81 14.31 -4.62
CA LYS A 125 -3.40 15.50 -5.23
C LYS A 125 -4.15 15.22 -6.53
N LYS A 126 -3.78 14.16 -7.21
CA LYS A 126 -4.41 13.76 -8.48
C LYS A 126 -5.50 12.70 -8.29
N MET A 127 -5.69 12.21 -7.07
CA MET A 127 -6.59 11.10 -6.75
C MET A 127 -7.49 11.43 -5.57
N MET A 128 -8.07 12.61 -5.57
CA MET A 128 -9.02 13.06 -4.55
C MET A 128 -8.48 12.89 -3.12
N ASN A 129 -7.23 13.29 -2.94
CA ASN A 129 -6.52 13.24 -1.65
C ASN A 129 -6.35 11.82 -1.09
N THR A 130 -6.32 10.82 -1.98
CA THR A 130 -6.13 9.43 -1.62
C THR A 130 -4.84 8.91 -2.23
N LEU A 131 -3.97 8.32 -1.40
CA LEU A 131 -2.76 7.68 -1.90
C LEU A 131 -3.15 6.35 -2.57
N ILE A 132 -2.83 6.23 -3.84
CA ILE A 132 -3.12 5.03 -4.62
C ILE A 132 -1.80 4.33 -4.95
N GLU A 133 -1.71 3.06 -4.57
CA GLU A 133 -0.62 2.19 -4.96
C GLU A 133 -1.06 1.39 -6.17
N ILE A 134 -0.27 1.42 -7.24
CA ILE A 134 -0.48 0.56 -8.40
C ILE A 134 0.47 -0.62 -8.25
N ILE A 135 -0.07 -1.83 -8.28
CA ILE A 135 0.72 -3.04 -8.04
C ILE A 135 0.51 -4.04 -9.17
N SER A 136 1.58 -4.69 -9.58
CA SER A 136 1.51 -5.68 -10.65
C SER A 136 0.88 -6.98 -10.15
N LYS A 137 0.16 -7.65 -11.02
CA LYS A 137 -0.46 -8.95 -10.73
C LYS A 137 0.59 -10.03 -10.47
N HIS A 138 1.75 -9.91 -11.13
CA HIS A 138 2.81 -10.92 -11.09
C HIS A 138 4.12 -10.37 -10.53
#